data_9dd0ce8a1a5f11d55275f5ff1bfe85d7
#
_entry.id   9dd0ce8a1a5f11d55275f5ff1bfe85d7
#
_cell.length_a   1.000
_cell.length_b   1.000
_cell.length_c   1.000
_cell.angle_alpha   90.00
_cell.angle_beta   90.00
_cell.angle_gamma   90.00
#
_symmetry.space_group_name_H-M   'P 1'
#
loop_
_entity.id
_entity.type
_entity.pdbx_description
1 polymer ?
#
loop_
_entity_poly.entity_id
_entity_poly.type
_entity_poly.pdbx_seq_one_letter_code
_entity_poly.pdbx_strand_id
1 'polypeptide(L)'
;MKIILLSGTNRPNSNTRKVTAELEGIYREIGNPAEVLDLADLPQEIFHPSSYAKKPESFARFSDAILASDGVHLVTPEYNGSIPGILKYFIDMLPFPESFEKRPIAFTGLAAGMWGALRPVEQLQLIFGYRLAHIFPARVFMPAVNNVLDEQGILNDPELRKRLRDQAQGFVEFVQKLKK
;
A
#
# COMPACT_ATOMS: atom_id res chain seq x y z
N MET A 1 -16.17 4.25 6.46
CA MET A 1 -14.96 3.50 6.88
C MET A 1 -13.79 4.10 6.11
N LYS A 2 -12.71 4.42 6.79
CA LYS A 2 -11.56 5.10 6.19
C LYS A 2 -10.48 4.07 5.81
N ILE A 3 -10.34 3.77 4.53
CA ILE A 3 -9.26 2.94 3.98
C ILE A 3 -8.21 3.84 3.36
N ILE A 4 -6.94 3.59 3.68
CA ILE A 4 -5.80 4.21 3.00
C ILE A 4 -5.28 3.27 1.92
N LEU A 5 -5.16 3.76 0.70
CA LEU A 5 -4.38 3.14 -0.37
C LEU A 5 -2.97 3.72 -0.35
N LEU A 6 -2.00 2.93 0.12
CA LEU A 6 -0.60 3.35 0.19
C LEU A 6 0.14 2.96 -1.09
N SER A 7 0.54 3.96 -1.88
CA SER A 7 1.44 3.78 -3.03
C SER A 7 2.89 3.67 -2.55
N GLY A 8 3.43 2.46 -2.56
CA GLY A 8 4.66 2.06 -1.83
C GLY A 8 5.98 2.45 -2.51
N THR A 9 6.02 3.45 -3.38
CA THR A 9 7.26 3.93 -4.02
C THR A 9 7.19 5.42 -4.30
N ASN A 10 8.35 6.08 -4.30
CA ASN A 10 8.49 7.48 -4.70
C ASN A 10 8.99 7.65 -6.15
N ARG A 11 9.04 6.57 -6.93
CA ARG A 11 9.50 6.64 -8.33
C ARG A 11 8.48 7.42 -9.18
N PRO A 12 8.89 8.49 -9.88
CA PRO A 12 8.00 9.23 -10.77
C PRO A 12 7.37 8.33 -11.85
N ASN A 13 6.10 8.57 -12.16
CA ASN A 13 5.36 7.84 -13.19
C ASN A 13 5.37 6.31 -13.03
N SER A 14 5.41 5.83 -11.78
CA SER A 14 5.51 4.41 -11.48
C SER A 14 4.23 3.64 -11.85
N ASN A 15 4.38 2.38 -12.28
CA ASN A 15 3.24 1.47 -12.43
C ASN A 15 2.51 1.24 -11.10
N THR A 16 3.21 1.37 -9.97
CA THR A 16 2.59 1.32 -8.63
C THR A 16 1.53 2.40 -8.48
N ARG A 17 1.82 3.63 -8.90
CA ARG A 17 0.85 4.74 -8.86
C ARG A 17 -0.35 4.48 -9.78
N LYS A 18 -0.11 3.93 -10.98
CA LYS A 18 -1.16 3.55 -11.93
C LYS A 18 -2.10 2.47 -11.34
N VAL A 19 -1.52 1.41 -10.76
CA VAL A 19 -2.30 0.35 -10.08
C VAL A 19 -3.03 0.90 -8.86
N THR A 20 -2.42 1.82 -8.11
CA THR A 20 -3.10 2.49 -6.98
C THR A 20 -4.31 3.29 -7.46
N ALA A 21 -4.21 3.99 -8.58
CA ALA A 21 -5.34 4.72 -9.16
C ALA A 21 -6.47 3.79 -9.66
N GLU A 22 -6.12 2.64 -10.25
CA GLU A 22 -7.10 1.60 -10.61
C GLU A 22 -7.84 1.08 -9.37
N LEU A 23 -7.11 0.77 -8.30
CA LEU A 23 -7.70 0.34 -7.03
C LEU A 23 -8.57 1.43 -6.41
N GLU A 24 -8.18 2.71 -6.48
CA GLU A 24 -9.00 3.83 -6.03
C GLU A 24 -10.36 3.85 -6.75
N GLY A 25 -10.35 3.64 -8.08
CA GLY A 25 -11.56 3.49 -8.88
C GLY A 25 -12.42 2.31 -8.40
N ILE A 26 -11.80 1.15 -8.19
CA ILE A 26 -12.48 -0.06 -7.70
C ILE A 26 -13.10 0.19 -6.31
N TYR A 27 -12.40 0.82 -5.37
CA TYR A 27 -12.94 1.14 -4.06
C TYR A 27 -14.15 2.08 -4.14
N ARG A 28 -14.14 3.02 -5.09
CA ARG A 28 -15.30 3.90 -5.35
C ARG A 28 -16.49 3.12 -5.91
N GLU A 29 -16.24 2.21 -6.86
CA GLU A 29 -17.27 1.35 -7.45
C GLU A 29 -17.95 0.41 -6.44
N ILE A 30 -17.21 -0.09 -5.47
CA ILE A 30 -17.77 -0.95 -4.40
C ILE A 30 -18.41 -0.14 -3.24
N GLY A 31 -18.55 1.18 -3.41
CA GLY A 31 -19.23 2.04 -2.43
C GLY A 31 -18.42 2.35 -1.17
N ASN A 32 -17.11 2.13 -1.19
CA ASN A 32 -16.22 2.47 -0.07
C ASN A 32 -14.99 3.26 -0.58
N PRO A 33 -15.14 4.54 -0.98
CA PRO A 33 -14.03 5.32 -1.49
C PRO A 33 -12.85 5.34 -0.51
N ALA A 34 -11.66 5.11 -1.03
CA ALA A 34 -10.40 5.08 -0.28
C ALA A 34 -9.60 6.35 -0.51
N GLU A 35 -8.81 6.76 0.49
CA GLU A 35 -7.88 7.88 0.39
C GLU A 35 -6.51 7.38 -0.06
N VAL A 36 -5.94 8.00 -1.09
CA VAL A 36 -4.60 7.65 -1.58
C VAL A 36 -3.53 8.42 -0.81
N LEU A 37 -2.55 7.68 -0.30
CA LEU A 37 -1.33 8.20 0.30
C LEU A 37 -0.14 7.77 -0.57
N ASP A 38 0.50 8.71 -1.27
CA ASP A 38 1.60 8.42 -2.18
C ASP A 38 2.94 8.75 -1.54
N LEU A 39 3.87 7.79 -1.51
CA LEU A 39 5.22 8.03 -1.00
C LEU A 39 6.06 8.96 -1.88
N ALA A 40 5.62 9.25 -3.10
CA ALA A 40 6.24 10.29 -3.94
C ALA A 40 6.09 11.69 -3.34
N ASP A 41 5.10 11.89 -2.48
CA ASP A 41 4.81 13.17 -1.83
C ASP A 41 5.48 13.32 -0.46
N LEU A 42 6.35 12.37 -0.04
CA LEU A 42 7.07 12.49 1.23
C LEU A 42 7.93 13.76 1.24
N PRO A 43 7.87 14.56 2.31
CA PRO A 43 8.69 15.76 2.43
C PRO A 43 10.17 15.38 2.51
N GLN A 44 11.03 16.13 1.83
CA GLN A 44 12.47 15.82 1.80
C GLN A 44 13.12 15.91 3.19
N GLU A 45 12.60 16.75 4.06
CA GLU A 45 13.08 16.95 5.42
C GLU A 45 13.03 15.67 6.26
N ILE A 46 12.12 14.73 5.92
CA ILE A 46 12.02 13.46 6.66
C ILE A 46 13.31 12.64 6.59
N PHE A 47 14.11 12.81 5.53
CA PHE A 47 15.37 12.07 5.33
C PHE A 47 16.56 12.63 6.12
N HIS A 48 16.40 13.78 6.78
CA HIS A 48 17.44 14.30 7.64
C HIS A 48 17.57 13.43 8.91
N PRO A 49 18.79 13.08 9.36
CA PRO A 49 18.98 12.21 10.54
C PRO A 49 18.26 12.70 11.82
N SER A 50 18.12 14.01 12.01
CA SER A 50 17.39 14.58 13.16
C SER A 50 15.91 14.20 13.17
N SER A 51 15.34 13.78 12.05
CA SER A 51 13.93 13.37 11.93
C SER A 51 13.61 12.09 12.71
N TYR A 52 14.62 11.30 13.11
CA TYR A 52 14.43 10.21 14.08
C TYR A 52 14.01 10.71 15.45
N ALA A 53 14.63 11.79 15.91
CA ALA A 53 14.33 12.39 17.23
C ALA A 53 13.09 13.29 17.18
N LYS A 54 12.94 14.08 16.11
CA LYS A 54 11.81 14.99 15.92
C LYS A 54 11.36 15.02 14.48
N LYS A 55 10.17 14.46 14.20
CA LYS A 55 9.57 14.46 12.87
C LYS A 55 9.28 15.88 12.41
N PRO A 56 9.54 16.21 11.11
CA PRO A 56 9.12 17.50 10.55
C PRO A 56 7.58 17.59 10.54
N GLU A 57 7.06 18.80 10.74
CA GLU A 57 5.61 19.04 10.75
C GLU A 57 4.94 18.62 9.42
N SER A 58 5.63 18.79 8.30
CA SER A 58 5.18 18.36 6.97
C SER A 58 4.94 16.85 6.85
N PHE A 59 5.51 16.02 7.74
CA PHE A 59 5.26 14.58 7.80
C PHE A 59 3.95 14.22 8.53
N ALA A 60 3.38 15.15 9.31
CA ALA A 60 2.18 14.87 10.12
C ALA A 60 1.02 14.35 9.27
N ARG A 61 0.80 14.88 8.07
CA ARG A 61 -0.27 14.40 7.17
C ARG A 61 -0.19 12.90 6.89
N PHE A 62 1.02 12.33 6.83
CA PHE A 62 1.23 10.90 6.57
C PHE A 62 0.95 10.06 7.82
N SER A 63 1.51 10.46 8.95
CA SER A 63 1.28 9.76 10.22
C SER A 63 -0.18 9.82 10.63
N ASP A 64 -0.83 10.99 10.53
CA ASP A 64 -2.22 11.20 10.92
C ASP A 64 -3.17 10.42 10.01
N ALA A 65 -2.90 10.37 8.68
CA ALA A 65 -3.68 9.57 7.76
C ALA A 65 -3.66 8.08 8.15
N ILE A 66 -2.49 7.54 8.46
CA ILE A 66 -2.35 6.15 8.92
C ILE A 66 -3.05 5.96 10.28
N LEU A 67 -2.80 6.81 11.27
CA LEU A 67 -3.39 6.71 12.60
C LEU A 67 -4.93 6.79 12.58
N ALA A 68 -5.48 7.64 11.72
CA ALA A 68 -6.93 7.80 11.58
C ALA A 68 -7.60 6.75 10.67
N SER A 69 -6.81 5.85 10.05
CA SER A 69 -7.37 4.84 9.15
C SER A 69 -7.97 3.64 9.89
N ASP A 70 -8.98 3.03 9.29
CA ASP A 70 -9.55 1.75 9.72
C ASP A 70 -8.79 0.55 9.14
N GLY A 71 -8.05 0.75 8.06
CA GLY A 71 -7.22 -0.24 7.40
C GLY A 71 -6.36 0.37 6.31
N VAL A 72 -5.28 -0.33 5.93
CA VAL A 72 -4.34 0.10 4.89
C VAL A 72 -4.23 -0.98 3.82
N HIS A 73 -4.47 -0.61 2.57
CA HIS A 73 -4.19 -1.45 1.42
C HIS A 73 -2.90 -0.96 0.75
N LEU A 74 -1.83 -1.70 0.90
CA LEU A 74 -0.51 -1.35 0.40
C LEU A 74 -0.27 -1.92 -1.00
N VAL A 75 0.06 -1.06 -1.94
CA VAL A 75 0.49 -1.42 -3.30
C VAL A 75 2.01 -1.26 -3.37
N THR A 76 2.73 -2.36 -3.62
CA THR A 76 4.20 -2.36 -3.57
C THR A 76 4.83 -2.92 -4.84
N PRO A 77 5.85 -2.25 -5.41
CA PRO A 77 6.67 -2.86 -6.45
C PRO A 77 7.77 -3.74 -5.84
N GLU A 78 8.42 -4.54 -6.70
CA GLU A 78 9.66 -5.25 -6.36
C GLU A 78 10.87 -4.48 -6.91
N TYR A 79 11.78 -4.08 -6.03
CA TYR A 79 13.06 -3.47 -6.39
C TYR A 79 14.21 -4.33 -5.87
N ASN A 80 15.06 -4.83 -6.77
CA ASN A 80 16.19 -5.69 -6.42
C ASN A 80 15.80 -6.89 -5.54
N GLY A 81 14.65 -7.53 -5.83
CA GLY A 81 14.16 -8.69 -5.08
C GLY A 81 13.60 -8.37 -3.69
N SER A 82 13.32 -7.10 -3.38
CA SER A 82 12.89 -6.64 -2.07
C SER A 82 11.88 -5.48 -2.15
N ILE A 83 11.45 -5.02 -0.98
CA ILE A 83 10.63 -3.82 -0.85
C ILE A 83 11.42 -2.56 -1.25
N PRO A 84 10.75 -1.50 -1.76
CA PRO A 84 11.40 -0.22 -1.94
C PRO A 84 11.99 0.33 -0.63
N GLY A 85 13.22 0.84 -0.67
CA GLY A 85 13.87 1.43 0.51
C GLY A 85 13.05 2.56 1.13
N ILE A 86 12.38 3.36 0.29
CA ILE A 86 11.49 4.44 0.75
C ILE A 86 10.30 3.91 1.56
N LEU A 87 9.75 2.75 1.19
CA LEU A 87 8.65 2.12 1.90
C LEU A 87 9.10 1.64 3.28
N LYS A 88 10.28 1.00 3.36
CA LYS A 88 10.84 0.59 4.64
C LYS A 88 11.10 1.79 5.53
N TYR A 89 11.71 2.84 4.97
CA TYR A 89 11.98 4.09 5.68
C TYR A 89 10.68 4.72 6.21
N PHE A 90 9.65 4.80 5.39
CA PHE A 90 8.33 5.32 5.79
C PHE A 90 7.76 4.55 6.99
N ILE A 91 7.78 3.20 6.94
CA ILE A 91 7.30 2.35 8.04
C ILE A 91 8.09 2.62 9.33
N ASP A 92 9.40 2.83 9.23
CA ASP A 92 10.27 3.08 10.39
C ASP A 92 10.04 4.46 11.02
N MET A 93 9.56 5.44 10.23
CA MET A 93 9.28 6.79 10.71
C MET A 93 7.92 6.92 11.40
N LEU A 94 7.02 5.93 11.23
CA LEU A 94 5.70 5.96 11.84
C LEU A 94 5.71 5.54 13.31
N PRO A 95 4.85 6.11 14.18
CA PRO A 95 4.72 5.75 15.60
C PRO A 95 4.57 4.24 15.81
N PHE A 96 5.18 3.73 16.87
CA PHE A 96 5.09 2.34 17.30
C PHE A 96 4.55 2.29 18.73
N PRO A 97 3.55 1.46 19.02
CA PRO A 97 2.87 0.48 18.14
C PRO A 97 1.66 1.06 17.36
N GLU A 98 1.25 2.29 17.64
CA GLU A 98 -0.05 2.89 17.35
C GLU A 98 -0.43 2.87 15.86
N SER A 99 0.57 2.95 14.97
CA SER A 99 0.30 3.01 13.53
C SER A 99 -0.30 1.73 12.97
N PHE A 100 0.08 0.56 13.51
CA PHE A 100 -0.31 -0.72 12.92
C PHE A 100 -0.84 -1.76 13.90
N GLU A 101 -0.71 -1.56 15.21
CA GLU A 101 -1.26 -2.50 16.17
C GLU A 101 -2.76 -2.74 15.91
N LYS A 102 -3.12 -4.03 15.71
CA LYS A 102 -4.48 -4.48 15.38
C LYS A 102 -5.09 -3.85 14.13
N ARG A 103 -4.30 -3.12 13.34
CA ARG A 103 -4.77 -2.49 12.11
C ARG A 103 -4.79 -3.50 10.97
N PRO A 104 -5.93 -3.63 10.23
CA PRO A 104 -6.01 -4.45 9.03
C PRO A 104 -5.07 -3.95 7.93
N ILE A 105 -4.32 -4.86 7.32
CA ILE A 105 -3.41 -4.57 6.21
C ILE A 105 -3.64 -5.55 5.07
N ALA A 106 -3.84 -5.05 3.85
CA ALA A 106 -3.87 -5.82 2.62
C ALA A 106 -2.68 -5.51 1.72
N PHE A 107 -2.30 -6.45 0.85
CA PHE A 107 -1.15 -6.29 -0.05
C PHE A 107 -1.51 -6.59 -1.50
N THR A 108 -1.17 -5.66 -2.39
CA THR A 108 -1.09 -5.86 -3.84
C THR A 108 0.36 -5.66 -4.27
N GLY A 109 0.93 -6.67 -4.90
CA GLY A 109 2.30 -6.65 -5.41
C GLY A 109 2.34 -6.54 -6.93
N LEU A 110 3.34 -5.82 -7.47
CA LEU A 110 3.57 -5.73 -8.91
C LEU A 110 5.05 -5.73 -9.26
N ALA A 111 5.40 -6.36 -10.39
CA ALA A 111 6.76 -6.36 -10.89
C ALA A 111 6.79 -6.47 -12.42
N ALA A 112 7.86 -5.97 -13.05
CA ALA A 112 8.14 -6.24 -14.46
C ALA A 112 8.50 -7.73 -14.69
N GLY A 113 9.04 -8.38 -13.67
CA GLY A 113 9.39 -9.81 -13.69
C GLY A 113 8.21 -10.75 -13.38
N MET A 114 8.48 -12.04 -13.47
CA MET A 114 7.48 -13.12 -13.39
C MET A 114 6.85 -13.34 -12.00
N TRP A 115 7.45 -12.84 -10.92
CA TRP A 115 7.00 -13.12 -9.55
C TRP A 115 6.00 -12.09 -9.00
N GLY A 116 5.74 -10.99 -9.74
CA GLY A 116 4.71 -10.00 -9.38
C GLY A 116 4.86 -9.39 -7.98
N ALA A 117 6.09 -9.26 -7.48
CA ALA A 117 6.43 -8.80 -6.13
C ALA A 117 6.09 -9.78 -4.99
N LEU A 118 6.11 -11.09 -5.25
CA LEU A 118 5.94 -12.11 -4.20
C LEU A 118 6.91 -11.87 -3.03
N ARG A 119 8.21 -11.69 -3.31
CA ARG A 119 9.25 -11.48 -2.27
C ARG A 119 9.01 -10.25 -1.40
N PRO A 120 8.75 -9.04 -1.97
CA PRO A 120 8.38 -7.88 -1.17
C PRO A 120 7.18 -8.10 -0.27
N VAL A 121 6.12 -8.74 -0.78
CA VAL A 121 4.90 -8.97 0.01
C VAL A 121 5.17 -9.92 1.17
N GLU A 122 5.96 -10.99 0.98
CA GLU A 122 6.36 -11.89 2.08
C GLU A 122 7.17 -11.14 3.15
N GLN A 123 8.12 -10.29 2.75
CA GLN A 123 8.88 -9.45 3.69
C GLN A 123 7.96 -8.47 4.45
N LEU A 124 7.00 -7.87 3.75
CA LEU A 124 6.02 -6.97 4.39
C LEU A 124 5.15 -7.72 5.39
N GLN A 125 4.74 -8.95 5.10
CA GLN A 125 4.00 -9.77 6.06
C GLN A 125 4.79 -10.00 7.36
N LEU A 126 6.10 -10.22 7.28
CA LEU A 126 6.97 -10.32 8.47
C LEU A 126 7.06 -8.98 9.22
N ILE A 127 7.27 -7.87 8.51
CA ILE A 127 7.35 -6.53 9.10
C ILE A 127 6.04 -6.17 9.79
N PHE A 128 4.90 -6.35 9.13
CA PHE A 128 3.59 -6.01 9.70
C PHE A 128 3.15 -7.00 10.78
N GLY A 129 3.59 -8.26 10.72
CA GLY A 129 3.45 -9.20 11.85
C GLY A 129 4.18 -8.70 13.09
N TYR A 130 5.44 -8.24 12.96
CA TYR A 130 6.19 -7.61 14.04
C TYR A 130 5.49 -6.33 14.55
N ARG A 131 4.87 -5.55 13.66
CA ARG A 131 4.10 -4.34 13.97
C ARG A 131 2.70 -4.62 14.55
N LEU A 132 2.38 -5.89 14.87
CA LEU A 132 1.12 -6.36 15.49
C LEU A 132 -0.13 -6.11 14.64
N ALA A 133 0.02 -6.02 13.31
CA ALA A 133 -1.07 -5.78 12.39
C ALA A 133 -1.93 -7.03 12.15
N HIS A 134 -3.19 -6.85 11.77
CA HIS A 134 -4.06 -7.90 11.26
C HIS A 134 -3.89 -8.04 9.76
N ILE A 135 -3.16 -9.05 9.32
CA ILE A 135 -2.86 -9.26 7.91
C ILE A 135 -4.05 -9.91 7.21
N PHE A 136 -4.59 -9.23 6.17
CA PHE A 136 -5.60 -9.81 5.30
C PHE A 136 -4.98 -10.88 4.41
N PRO A 137 -5.52 -12.12 4.39
CA PRO A 137 -4.83 -13.24 3.76
C PRO A 137 -4.83 -13.22 2.23
N ALA A 138 -5.86 -12.61 1.59
CA ALA A 138 -5.93 -12.56 0.14
C ALA A 138 -4.92 -11.52 -0.41
N ARG A 139 -4.06 -11.98 -1.32
CA ARG A 139 -3.01 -11.17 -1.96
C ARG A 139 -3.21 -11.20 -3.47
N VAL A 140 -2.98 -10.07 -4.14
CA VAL A 140 -2.94 -10.03 -5.60
C VAL A 140 -1.51 -9.73 -6.04
N PHE A 141 -1.00 -10.55 -6.96
CA PHE A 141 0.29 -10.38 -7.59
C PHE A 141 0.11 -10.09 -9.07
N MET A 142 0.82 -9.08 -9.57
CA MET A 142 0.79 -8.62 -10.95
C MET A 142 2.17 -8.81 -11.59
N PRO A 143 2.46 -10.02 -12.12
CA PRO A 143 3.69 -10.25 -12.88
C PRO A 143 3.62 -9.53 -14.23
N ALA A 144 4.79 -9.26 -14.82
CA ALA A 144 4.91 -8.60 -16.11
C ALA A 144 4.00 -7.37 -16.27
N VAL A 145 3.97 -6.52 -15.24
CA VAL A 145 3.02 -5.40 -15.10
C VAL A 145 2.98 -4.47 -16.33
N ASN A 146 4.08 -4.37 -17.06
CA ASN A 146 4.14 -3.58 -18.30
C ASN A 146 3.26 -4.12 -19.42
N ASN A 147 2.86 -5.41 -19.35
CA ASN A 147 2.03 -6.05 -20.39
C ASN A 147 0.52 -5.96 -20.05
N VAL A 148 0.17 -5.65 -18.82
CA VAL A 148 -1.22 -5.60 -18.34
C VAL A 148 -1.73 -4.18 -18.09
N LEU A 149 -0.87 -3.18 -18.22
CA LEU A 149 -1.23 -1.77 -18.21
C LEU A 149 -1.02 -1.18 -19.60
N ASP A 150 -2.00 -0.42 -20.09
CA ASP A 150 -1.84 0.35 -21.32
C ASP A 150 -1.00 1.62 -21.11
N GLU A 151 -0.79 2.41 -22.17
CA GLU A 151 -0.03 3.66 -22.13
C GLU A 151 -0.63 4.69 -21.16
N GLN A 152 -1.95 4.67 -21.01
CA GLN A 152 -2.70 5.53 -20.08
C GLN A 152 -2.65 5.01 -18.64
N GLY A 153 -2.15 3.78 -18.44
CA GLY A 153 -2.06 3.13 -17.14
C GLY A 153 -3.33 2.43 -16.71
N ILE A 154 -4.23 2.19 -17.65
CA ILE A 154 -5.47 1.45 -17.42
C ILE A 154 -5.16 -0.05 -17.51
N LEU A 155 -5.74 -0.82 -16.61
CA LEU A 155 -5.60 -2.27 -16.58
C LEU A 155 -6.40 -2.90 -17.70
N ASN A 156 -5.73 -3.56 -18.65
CA ASN A 156 -6.32 -4.19 -19.83
C ASN A 156 -6.59 -5.70 -19.67
N ASP A 157 -6.44 -6.23 -18.45
CA ASP A 157 -6.71 -7.62 -18.07
C ASP A 157 -7.96 -7.69 -17.17
N PRO A 158 -9.13 -8.10 -17.73
CA PRO A 158 -10.38 -8.14 -16.96
C PRO A 158 -10.35 -9.14 -15.79
N GLU A 159 -9.62 -10.26 -15.91
CA GLU A 159 -9.52 -11.25 -14.84
C GLU A 159 -8.67 -10.72 -13.69
N LEU A 160 -7.58 -10.05 -14.01
CA LEU A 160 -6.75 -9.40 -13.01
C LEU A 160 -7.51 -8.25 -12.31
N ARG A 161 -8.29 -7.47 -13.06
CA ARG A 161 -9.16 -6.43 -12.50
C ARG A 161 -10.22 -7.03 -11.57
N LYS A 162 -10.81 -8.16 -11.96
CA LYS A 162 -11.75 -8.89 -11.10
C LYS A 162 -11.08 -9.33 -9.79
N ARG A 163 -9.86 -9.87 -9.84
CA ARG A 163 -9.10 -10.26 -8.66
C ARG A 163 -8.81 -9.08 -7.72
N LEU A 164 -8.46 -7.91 -8.26
CA LEU A 164 -8.29 -6.69 -7.48
C LEU A 164 -9.61 -6.27 -6.81
N ARG A 165 -10.73 -6.36 -7.54
CA ARG A 165 -12.07 -6.05 -7.01
C ARG A 165 -12.47 -7.00 -5.89
N ASP A 166 -12.29 -8.31 -6.08
CA ASP A 166 -12.58 -9.32 -5.07
C ASP A 166 -11.72 -9.11 -3.82
N GLN A 167 -10.45 -8.76 -3.98
CA GLN A 167 -9.55 -8.41 -2.88
C GLN A 167 -10.03 -7.16 -2.13
N ALA A 168 -10.39 -6.09 -2.84
CA ALA A 168 -10.86 -4.84 -2.23
C ALA A 168 -12.16 -5.07 -1.44
N GLN A 169 -13.13 -5.79 -2.02
CA GLN A 169 -14.38 -6.14 -1.36
C GLN A 169 -14.14 -6.98 -0.11
N GLY A 170 -13.35 -8.05 -0.22
CA GLY A 170 -13.02 -8.91 0.92
C GLY A 170 -12.25 -8.17 2.01
N PHE A 171 -11.39 -7.21 1.64
CA PHE A 171 -10.69 -6.38 2.62
C PHE A 171 -11.64 -5.45 3.37
N VAL A 172 -12.58 -4.81 2.69
CA VAL A 172 -13.65 -4.01 3.33
C VAL A 172 -14.42 -4.84 4.36
N GLU A 173 -14.84 -6.04 3.99
CA GLU A 173 -15.55 -6.96 4.91
C GLU A 173 -14.68 -7.40 6.10
N PHE A 174 -13.39 -7.63 5.86
CA PHE A 174 -12.43 -7.99 6.90
C PHE A 174 -12.28 -6.85 7.93
N VAL A 175 -12.11 -5.62 7.46
CA VAL A 175 -12.05 -4.43 8.33
C VAL A 175 -13.33 -4.28 9.13
N GLN A 176 -14.50 -4.44 8.51
CA GLN A 176 -15.80 -4.35 9.20
C GLN A 176 -15.97 -5.38 10.31
N LYS A 177 -15.48 -6.62 10.10
CA LYS A 177 -15.53 -7.69 11.11
C LYS A 177 -14.64 -7.40 12.33
N LEU A 178 -13.50 -6.77 12.13
CA LEU A 178 -12.55 -6.43 13.20
C LEU A 178 -12.95 -5.17 14.00
N LYS A 179 -13.85 -4.35 13.48
CA LYS A 179 -14.40 -3.18 14.19
C LYS A 179 -15.55 -3.53 15.16
N LYS A 180 -16.09 -4.73 15.06
CA LYS A 180 -17.15 -5.24 15.95
C LYS A 180 -16.54 -5.81 17.22
#